data_84203e950af90b1c1dde9656c91f98d2
#
_entry.id   84203e950af90b1c1dde9656c91f98d2
#
_cell.length_a   1.000
_cell.length_b   1.000
_cell.length_c   1.000
_cell.angle_alpha   90.00
_cell.angle_beta   90.00
_cell.angle_gamma   90.00
#
_symmetry.space_group_name_H-M   'P 1'
#
loop_
_entity.id
_entity.type
_entity.pdbx_description
1 polymer ?
#
loop_
_entity_poly.entity_id
_entity_poly.type
_entity_poly.pdbx_seq_one_letter_code
_entity_poly.pdbx_strand_id
1 'polypeptide(L)'
;SITDMHPWVESFRGDEGALPIVNRGNSGTYSTEQSANLESYLVNKPEKFFMMIGTNDIATSGGLNFEPAQVLAYVKSIVKRVHKRSPETQVYLYSILNNNTSNRPAERWLETNRLVKAFVDETNEDWLNYIDLYDLLTDVASGGVWSYDGLHLTAASYQKWCEAFYERGLLLGNWGTVHPTYPSNASSSQQDGGLTGSHGMRATYFSLLPISSEDILFFGDEEVKNGEWNELFGNPHFKNRGSGWGYGGLSLTNMKKLVEATFTQTVVDKLHPKAVLLYAGTSEAIGSDDLETVKLNYIRVIEAIMAEAPEARIFVIGLHPTNNATINTSRIAPFNAFLSELGPDQVKYIDRYTPFLNGDVADTKYIKNTN
;
A
#
# COMPACT_ATOMS: atom_id res chain seq x y z
N SER A 1 -7.14 -6.33 -0.06
CA SER A 1 -7.43 -5.05 -0.66
C SER A 1 -6.36 -4.61 -1.64
N ILE A 2 -6.79 -3.98 -2.71
CA ILE A 2 -5.98 -3.58 -3.86
C ILE A 2 -4.90 -2.57 -3.49
N THR A 3 -5.13 -1.76 -2.50
CA THR A 3 -4.36 -0.55 -2.22
C THR A 3 -3.19 -0.77 -1.29
N ASP A 4 -3.22 -1.81 -0.47
CA ASP A 4 -2.15 -2.08 0.47
C ASP A 4 -0.92 -2.71 -0.16
N MET A 5 -1.10 -3.29 -1.33
CA MET A 5 -0.06 -4.07 -1.99
C MET A 5 0.65 -3.29 -3.09
N HIS A 6 0.04 -2.22 -3.58
CA HIS A 6 0.52 -1.55 -4.78
C HIS A 6 0.75 -0.05 -4.57
N PRO A 7 1.94 0.46 -4.88
CA PRO A 7 2.21 1.90 -4.87
C PRO A 7 1.65 2.55 -6.15
N TRP A 8 0.32 2.70 -6.23
CA TRP A 8 -0.40 3.21 -7.39
C TRP A 8 0.18 4.51 -7.95
N VAL A 9 0.51 5.46 -7.06
CA VAL A 9 1.01 6.77 -7.46
C VAL A 9 2.32 6.64 -8.24
N GLU A 10 3.24 5.79 -7.79
CA GLU A 10 4.52 5.57 -8.46
C GLU A 10 4.36 4.79 -9.77
N SER A 11 3.42 3.83 -9.79
CA SER A 11 3.18 2.99 -10.97
C SER A 11 2.61 3.76 -12.15
N PHE A 12 1.97 4.90 -11.89
CA PHE A 12 1.41 5.77 -12.93
C PHE A 12 2.29 6.99 -13.25
N ARG A 13 3.54 6.99 -12.84
CA ARG A 13 4.46 8.08 -13.18
C ARG A 13 4.89 8.02 -14.64
N GLY A 14 4.69 9.12 -15.33
CA GLY A 14 5.41 9.43 -16.54
C GLY A 14 6.74 10.16 -16.24
N ASP A 15 7.57 10.35 -17.24
CA ASP A 15 8.88 11.02 -17.15
C ASP A 15 8.79 12.48 -16.66
N GLU A 16 7.61 13.09 -16.67
CA GLU A 16 7.38 14.51 -16.35
C GLU A 16 6.77 14.74 -14.95
N GLY A 17 6.70 13.74 -14.09
CA GLY A 17 6.19 13.89 -12.73
C GLY A 17 4.97 13.05 -12.39
N ALA A 18 4.48 13.17 -11.16
CA ALA A 18 3.36 12.39 -10.67
C ALA A 18 2.05 12.83 -11.33
N LEU A 19 1.34 11.88 -11.92
CA LEU A 19 -0.09 12.08 -12.19
C LEU A 19 -0.80 12.34 -10.85
N PRO A 20 -1.81 13.20 -10.81
CA PRO A 20 -2.56 13.51 -9.60
C PRO A 20 -3.51 12.34 -9.24
N ILE A 21 -2.93 11.19 -8.95
CA ILE A 21 -3.64 9.98 -8.53
C ILE A 21 -3.63 9.92 -7.01
N VAL A 22 -4.81 9.78 -6.46
CA VAL A 22 -5.06 9.78 -5.02
C VAL A 22 -5.57 8.40 -4.62
N ASN A 23 -4.82 7.72 -3.76
CA ASN A 23 -5.21 6.43 -3.21
C ASN A 23 -6.13 6.63 -2.00
N ARG A 24 -7.34 6.03 -2.03
CA ARG A 24 -8.31 6.04 -0.93
C ARG A 24 -8.78 4.63 -0.57
N GLY A 25 -8.10 3.63 -1.09
CA GLY A 25 -8.41 2.26 -0.73
C GLY A 25 -7.91 1.93 0.67
N ASN A 26 -8.67 1.11 1.36
CA ASN A 26 -8.32 0.61 2.68
C ASN A 26 -8.54 -0.90 2.73
N SER A 27 -7.56 -1.62 3.26
CA SER A 27 -7.59 -3.08 3.36
C SER A 27 -8.68 -3.57 4.30
N GLY A 28 -9.24 -4.71 3.94
CA GLY A 28 -10.22 -5.39 4.81
C GLY A 28 -11.58 -4.71 4.91
N THR A 29 -11.78 -3.55 4.28
CA THR A 29 -13.04 -2.79 4.41
C THR A 29 -14.19 -3.37 3.59
N TYR A 30 -15.39 -2.96 3.96
CA TYR A 30 -16.66 -3.34 3.38
C TYR A 30 -17.31 -2.17 2.64
N SER A 31 -18.29 -2.46 1.79
CA SER A 31 -19.09 -1.44 1.10
C SER A 31 -19.81 -0.48 2.06
N THR A 32 -20.19 -0.97 3.23
CA THR A 32 -20.80 -0.17 4.30
C THR A 32 -19.86 0.92 4.80
N GLU A 33 -18.60 0.57 5.07
CA GLU A 33 -17.57 1.50 5.57
C GLU A 33 -17.14 2.49 4.50
N GLN A 34 -16.97 2.01 3.26
CA GLN A 34 -16.65 2.89 2.13
C GLN A 34 -17.78 3.88 1.87
N SER A 35 -19.02 3.44 1.99
CA SER A 35 -20.19 4.32 1.92
C SER A 35 -20.21 5.36 3.05
N ALA A 36 -19.85 4.98 4.27
CA ALA A 36 -19.80 5.90 5.42
C ALA A 36 -18.72 6.97 5.24
N ASN A 37 -17.56 6.60 4.69
CA ASN A 37 -16.40 7.50 4.52
C ASN A 37 -16.41 8.29 3.19
N LEU A 38 -17.39 8.08 2.32
CA LEU A 38 -17.41 8.60 0.96
C LEU A 38 -17.20 10.11 0.86
N GLU A 39 -17.80 10.89 1.75
CA GLU A 39 -17.70 12.35 1.69
C GLU A 39 -16.27 12.85 1.88
N SER A 40 -15.46 12.15 2.68
CA SER A 40 -14.05 12.49 2.86
C SER A 40 -13.22 12.25 1.60
N TYR A 41 -13.64 11.31 0.74
CA TYR A 41 -12.96 11.01 -0.53
C TYR A 41 -13.29 12.02 -1.63
N LEU A 42 -14.43 12.70 -1.52
CA LEU A 42 -14.96 13.60 -2.54
C LEU A 42 -14.67 15.09 -2.27
N VAL A 43 -13.86 15.41 -1.26
CA VAL A 43 -13.55 16.81 -0.88
C VAL A 43 -13.02 17.60 -2.08
N ASN A 44 -12.13 17.01 -2.90
CA ASN A 44 -11.49 17.66 -4.03
C ASN A 44 -12.20 17.44 -5.38
N LYS A 45 -13.39 16.83 -5.39
CA LYS A 45 -14.17 16.55 -6.60
C LYS A 45 -13.30 15.93 -7.70
N PRO A 46 -12.94 14.66 -7.61
CA PRO A 46 -12.03 14.03 -8.56
C PRO A 46 -12.63 14.03 -9.98
N GLU A 47 -11.80 14.21 -11.00
CA GLU A 47 -12.19 14.05 -12.39
C GLU A 47 -12.66 12.62 -12.70
N LYS A 48 -11.93 11.63 -12.14
CA LYS A 48 -12.24 10.21 -12.29
C LYS A 48 -12.28 9.54 -10.93
N PHE A 49 -13.28 8.71 -10.70
CA PHE A 49 -13.46 7.93 -9.48
C PHE A 49 -13.48 6.44 -9.82
N PHE A 50 -12.47 5.72 -9.37
CA PHE A 50 -12.33 4.28 -9.60
C PHE A 50 -12.70 3.50 -8.34
N MET A 51 -13.56 2.49 -8.46
CA MET A 51 -14.01 1.70 -7.32
C MET A 51 -14.03 0.21 -7.63
N MET A 52 -13.38 -0.57 -6.76
CA MET A 52 -13.56 -2.02 -6.64
C MET A 52 -13.93 -2.33 -5.18
N ILE A 53 -15.12 -2.87 -4.96
CA ILE A 53 -15.65 -3.19 -3.64
C ILE A 53 -16.55 -4.43 -3.71
N GLY A 54 -16.79 -5.08 -2.57
CA GLY A 54 -17.69 -6.21 -2.46
C GLY A 54 -17.01 -7.54 -2.12
N THR A 55 -15.71 -7.67 -2.35
CA THR A 55 -14.96 -8.91 -2.09
C THR A 55 -15.09 -9.40 -0.65
N ASN A 56 -15.04 -8.50 0.33
CA ASN A 56 -15.18 -8.84 1.74
C ASN A 56 -16.66 -8.92 2.17
N ASP A 57 -17.52 -8.18 1.49
CA ASP A 57 -18.97 -8.18 1.75
C ASP A 57 -19.59 -9.57 1.52
N ILE A 58 -19.23 -10.23 0.41
CA ILE A 58 -19.75 -11.54 0.01
C ILE A 58 -19.14 -12.73 0.77
N ALA A 59 -18.07 -12.49 1.55
CA ALA A 59 -17.40 -13.56 2.29
C ALA A 59 -18.34 -14.18 3.33
N THR A 60 -18.53 -15.50 3.26
CA THR A 60 -19.44 -16.27 4.12
C THR A 60 -18.92 -16.45 5.55
N SER A 61 -17.62 -16.28 5.74
CA SER A 61 -16.97 -16.20 7.05
C SER A 61 -15.84 -15.17 7.00
N GLY A 62 -15.65 -14.46 8.10
CA GLY A 62 -14.68 -13.36 8.16
C GLY A 62 -15.06 -12.13 7.31
N GLY A 63 -16.33 -12.02 6.92
CA GLY A 63 -16.93 -10.93 6.19
C GLY A 63 -18.37 -10.66 6.60
N LEU A 64 -19.11 -9.86 5.82
CA LEU A 64 -20.50 -9.50 6.13
C LEU A 64 -21.52 -10.57 5.70
N ASN A 65 -21.08 -11.55 4.93
CA ASN A 65 -21.97 -12.58 4.36
C ASN A 65 -23.15 -11.99 3.56
N PHE A 66 -22.92 -10.89 2.87
CA PHE A 66 -23.94 -10.23 2.05
C PHE A 66 -24.27 -11.04 0.80
N GLU A 67 -25.55 -11.04 0.46
CA GLU A 67 -25.99 -11.49 -0.85
C GLU A 67 -25.61 -10.45 -1.93
N PRO A 68 -25.41 -10.86 -3.19
CA PRO A 68 -25.02 -9.97 -4.29
C PRO A 68 -25.87 -8.72 -4.43
N ALA A 69 -27.18 -8.84 -4.21
CA ALA A 69 -28.11 -7.71 -4.28
C ALA A 69 -27.88 -6.66 -3.17
N GLN A 70 -27.37 -7.07 -2.01
CA GLN A 70 -27.03 -6.13 -0.94
C GLN A 70 -25.77 -5.35 -1.29
N VAL A 71 -24.77 -5.99 -1.88
CA VAL A 71 -23.57 -5.32 -2.38
C VAL A 71 -23.96 -4.30 -3.45
N LEU A 72 -24.80 -4.71 -4.42
CA LEU A 72 -25.31 -3.80 -5.46
C LEU A 72 -26.02 -2.57 -4.87
N ALA A 73 -26.80 -2.74 -3.81
CA ALA A 73 -27.49 -1.62 -3.17
C ALA A 73 -26.51 -0.57 -2.64
N TYR A 74 -25.40 -0.99 -2.01
CA TYR A 74 -24.34 -0.09 -1.57
C TYR A 74 -23.59 0.55 -2.74
N VAL A 75 -23.26 -0.21 -3.78
CA VAL A 75 -22.64 0.33 -5.01
C VAL A 75 -23.52 1.42 -5.62
N LYS A 76 -24.82 1.17 -5.80
CA LYS A 76 -25.78 2.18 -6.30
C LYS A 76 -25.84 3.42 -5.42
N SER A 77 -25.83 3.24 -4.09
CA SER A 77 -25.83 4.36 -3.15
C SER A 77 -24.58 5.22 -3.27
N ILE A 78 -23.40 4.58 -3.34
CA ILE A 78 -22.10 5.28 -3.51
C ILE A 78 -22.12 6.05 -4.84
N VAL A 79 -22.41 5.40 -5.96
CA VAL A 79 -22.44 6.00 -7.30
C VAL A 79 -23.37 7.22 -7.34
N LYS A 80 -24.58 7.09 -6.82
CA LYS A 80 -25.54 8.19 -6.74
C LYS A 80 -25.02 9.37 -5.94
N ARG A 81 -24.33 9.12 -4.83
CA ARG A 81 -23.76 10.18 -3.99
C ARG A 81 -22.54 10.83 -4.65
N VAL A 82 -21.67 10.06 -5.32
CA VAL A 82 -20.58 10.61 -6.12
C VAL A 82 -21.12 11.57 -7.17
N HIS A 83 -22.04 11.12 -7.99
CA HIS A 83 -22.63 11.94 -9.06
C HIS A 83 -23.36 13.18 -8.50
N LYS A 84 -24.13 13.02 -7.40
CA LYS A 84 -24.78 14.17 -6.74
C LYS A 84 -23.78 15.21 -6.25
N ARG A 85 -22.63 14.78 -5.71
CA ARG A 85 -21.59 15.65 -5.14
C ARG A 85 -20.73 16.31 -6.21
N SER A 86 -20.44 15.58 -7.28
CA SER A 86 -19.61 16.02 -8.39
C SER A 86 -20.15 15.42 -9.71
N PRO A 87 -21.11 16.09 -10.35
CA PRO A 87 -21.75 15.60 -11.59
C PRO A 87 -20.77 15.39 -12.75
N GLU A 88 -19.67 16.11 -12.76
CA GLU A 88 -18.64 16.02 -13.81
C GLU A 88 -17.69 14.82 -13.62
N THR A 89 -17.76 14.15 -12.46
CA THR A 89 -16.87 13.00 -12.16
C THR A 89 -17.25 11.80 -13.01
N GLN A 90 -16.28 11.29 -13.77
CA GLN A 90 -16.39 10.00 -14.45
C GLN A 90 -16.22 8.86 -13.45
N VAL A 91 -17.18 7.96 -13.34
CA VAL A 91 -17.18 6.84 -12.41
C VAL A 91 -16.84 5.54 -13.14
N TYR A 92 -15.87 4.81 -12.63
CA TYR A 92 -15.42 3.52 -13.16
C TYR A 92 -15.59 2.44 -12.08
N LEU A 93 -16.48 1.49 -12.33
CA LEU A 93 -16.70 0.35 -11.45
C LEU A 93 -15.95 -0.86 -11.99
N TYR A 94 -15.11 -1.47 -11.15
CA TYR A 94 -14.42 -2.71 -11.49
C TYR A 94 -15.19 -3.93 -11.05
N SER A 95 -15.09 -5.01 -11.82
CA SER A 95 -15.51 -6.34 -11.38
C SER A 95 -14.72 -6.79 -10.14
N ILE A 96 -15.36 -7.57 -9.27
CA ILE A 96 -14.67 -8.38 -8.26
C ILE A 96 -13.86 -9.44 -9.00
N LEU A 97 -12.62 -9.62 -8.58
CA LEU A 97 -11.72 -10.58 -9.18
C LEU A 97 -12.11 -12.02 -8.84
N ASN A 98 -11.71 -12.95 -9.71
CA ASN A 98 -11.70 -14.36 -9.38
C ASN A 98 -10.99 -14.57 -8.03
N ASN A 99 -11.56 -15.42 -7.21
CA ASN A 99 -10.88 -15.83 -6.00
C ASN A 99 -11.13 -17.33 -5.73
N ASN A 100 -10.09 -17.99 -5.24
CA ASN A 100 -10.09 -19.41 -4.96
C ASN A 100 -10.23 -19.71 -3.46
N THR A 101 -10.69 -18.73 -2.68
CA THR A 101 -10.87 -18.91 -1.24
C THR A 101 -12.23 -19.54 -0.95
N SER A 102 -12.24 -20.54 -0.08
CA SER A 102 -13.46 -21.34 0.23
C SER A 102 -14.60 -20.52 0.84
N ASN A 103 -14.30 -19.37 1.44
CA ASN A 103 -15.29 -18.48 2.05
C ASN A 103 -15.85 -17.41 1.10
N ARG A 104 -15.51 -17.45 -0.20
CA ARG A 104 -16.06 -16.54 -1.24
C ARG A 104 -16.52 -17.36 -2.44
N PRO A 105 -17.72 -17.96 -2.35
CA PRO A 105 -18.24 -18.83 -3.40
C PRO A 105 -18.32 -18.13 -4.76
N ALA A 106 -17.96 -18.87 -5.81
CA ALA A 106 -17.89 -18.32 -7.17
C ALA A 106 -19.22 -17.73 -7.64
N GLU A 107 -20.33 -18.36 -7.31
CA GLU A 107 -21.69 -17.89 -7.65
C GLU A 107 -21.98 -16.50 -7.08
N ARG A 108 -21.42 -16.13 -5.92
CA ARG A 108 -21.66 -14.83 -5.30
C ARG A 108 -20.89 -13.71 -6.00
N TRP A 109 -19.59 -13.88 -6.25
CA TRP A 109 -18.83 -12.82 -6.91
C TRP A 109 -19.18 -12.70 -8.40
N LEU A 110 -19.48 -13.80 -9.09
CA LEU A 110 -19.98 -13.77 -10.48
C LEU A 110 -21.33 -13.05 -10.56
N GLU A 111 -22.26 -13.37 -9.68
CA GLU A 111 -23.57 -12.70 -9.65
C GLU A 111 -23.45 -11.24 -9.25
N THR A 112 -22.56 -10.88 -8.32
CA THR A 112 -22.29 -9.47 -7.98
C THR A 112 -21.79 -8.71 -9.20
N ASN A 113 -20.81 -9.27 -9.94
CA ASN A 113 -20.27 -8.66 -11.15
C ASN A 113 -21.37 -8.49 -12.22
N ARG A 114 -22.19 -9.52 -12.43
CA ARG A 114 -23.31 -9.48 -13.37
C ARG A 114 -24.30 -8.36 -13.01
N LEU A 115 -24.66 -8.25 -11.74
CA LEU A 115 -25.60 -7.23 -11.26
C LEU A 115 -25.04 -5.81 -11.36
N VAL A 116 -23.76 -5.62 -11.04
CA VAL A 116 -23.08 -4.30 -11.16
C VAL A 116 -22.98 -3.90 -12.63
N LYS A 117 -22.60 -4.84 -13.51
CA LYS A 117 -22.58 -4.59 -14.96
C LYS A 117 -23.95 -4.21 -15.49
N ALA A 118 -24.98 -4.99 -15.15
CA ALA A 118 -26.34 -4.70 -15.57
C ALA A 118 -26.81 -3.31 -15.10
N PHE A 119 -26.46 -2.92 -13.88
CA PHE A 119 -26.76 -1.57 -13.38
C PHE A 119 -26.11 -0.47 -14.23
N VAL A 120 -24.86 -0.64 -14.64
CA VAL A 120 -24.18 0.34 -15.52
C VAL A 120 -24.86 0.37 -16.89
N ASP A 121 -25.10 -0.79 -17.50
CA ASP A 121 -25.74 -0.91 -18.82
C ASP A 121 -27.17 -0.30 -18.82
N GLU A 122 -27.95 -0.56 -17.76
CA GLU A 122 -29.31 -0.02 -17.60
C GLU A 122 -29.33 1.50 -17.32
N THR A 123 -28.31 2.00 -16.63
CA THR A 123 -28.17 3.45 -16.37
C THR A 123 -27.88 4.18 -17.67
N ASN A 124 -27.06 3.61 -18.54
CA ASN A 124 -26.75 4.08 -19.90
C ASN A 124 -26.36 5.56 -19.95
N GLU A 125 -25.48 5.97 -19.06
CA GLU A 125 -24.97 7.34 -18.94
C GLU A 125 -23.45 7.36 -19.17
N ASP A 126 -22.97 8.32 -19.95
CA ASP A 126 -21.57 8.42 -20.36
C ASP A 126 -20.58 8.60 -19.18
N TRP A 127 -21.08 9.07 -18.03
CA TRP A 127 -20.26 9.27 -16.83
C TRP A 127 -20.09 8.02 -15.98
N LEU A 128 -20.84 6.92 -16.23
CA LEU A 128 -20.81 5.68 -15.47
C LEU A 128 -20.32 4.52 -16.32
N ASN A 129 -19.19 3.93 -15.92
CA ASN A 129 -18.48 2.93 -16.70
C ASN A 129 -18.27 1.65 -15.91
N TYR A 130 -18.24 0.52 -16.59
CA TYR A 130 -17.86 -0.78 -16.03
C TYR A 130 -16.59 -1.29 -16.70
N ILE A 131 -15.64 -1.74 -15.90
CA ILE A 131 -14.39 -2.38 -16.37
C ILE A 131 -14.34 -3.80 -15.83
N ASP A 132 -14.38 -4.77 -16.72
CA ASP A 132 -14.21 -6.17 -16.36
C ASP A 132 -12.73 -6.48 -16.12
N LEU A 133 -12.33 -6.33 -14.87
CA LEU A 133 -10.98 -6.62 -14.44
C LEU A 133 -10.72 -8.13 -14.38
N TYR A 134 -11.78 -8.94 -14.20
CA TYR A 134 -11.67 -10.38 -14.24
C TYR A 134 -11.21 -10.86 -15.62
N ASP A 135 -11.87 -10.38 -16.68
CA ASP A 135 -11.48 -10.72 -18.06
C ASP A 135 -10.08 -10.19 -18.38
N LEU A 136 -9.77 -8.96 -17.95
CA LEU A 136 -8.46 -8.37 -18.18
C LEU A 136 -7.32 -9.19 -17.59
N LEU A 137 -7.53 -9.82 -16.43
CA LEU A 137 -6.51 -10.62 -15.74
C LEU A 137 -6.57 -12.12 -16.07
N THR A 138 -7.51 -12.57 -16.89
CA THR A 138 -7.66 -13.99 -17.25
C THR A 138 -6.44 -14.54 -17.97
N ASP A 139 -5.79 -13.76 -18.83
CA ASP A 139 -4.56 -14.18 -19.51
C ASP A 139 -3.41 -14.38 -18.51
N VAL A 140 -3.32 -13.55 -17.49
CA VAL A 140 -2.37 -13.72 -16.39
C VAL A 140 -2.75 -14.95 -15.56
N ALA A 141 -4.05 -15.19 -15.35
CA ALA A 141 -4.55 -16.37 -14.63
C ALA A 141 -4.26 -17.67 -15.36
N SER A 142 -4.29 -17.70 -16.70
CA SER A 142 -3.95 -18.90 -17.49
C SER A 142 -2.48 -19.30 -17.34
N GLY A 143 -1.59 -18.37 -17.01
CA GLY A 143 -0.21 -18.60 -16.62
C GLY A 143 0.00 -19.00 -15.15
N GLY A 144 -1.06 -19.10 -14.37
CA GLY A 144 -1.02 -19.56 -12.97
C GLY A 144 -0.55 -18.51 -11.94
N VAL A 145 -0.51 -17.21 -12.27
CA VAL A 145 0.22 -16.21 -11.45
C VAL A 145 -0.55 -14.92 -11.15
N TRP A 146 -1.88 -14.92 -11.29
CA TRP A 146 -2.67 -13.71 -11.02
C TRP A 146 -2.76 -13.35 -9.51
N SER A 147 -2.68 -14.36 -8.64
CA SER A 147 -2.78 -14.20 -7.19
C SER A 147 -1.74 -15.05 -6.47
N TYR A 148 -1.18 -14.55 -5.38
CA TYR A 148 -0.21 -15.30 -4.58
C TYR A 148 -0.86 -16.16 -3.48
N ASP A 149 -2.11 -15.89 -3.11
CA ASP A 149 -2.85 -16.58 -2.04
C ASP A 149 -4.29 -16.97 -2.44
N GLY A 150 -4.64 -16.81 -3.70
CA GLY A 150 -5.99 -17.06 -4.22
C GLY A 150 -6.95 -15.86 -4.10
N LEU A 151 -6.51 -14.75 -3.53
CA LEU A 151 -7.31 -13.53 -3.31
C LEU A 151 -6.58 -12.25 -3.72
N HIS A 152 -5.33 -12.10 -3.30
CA HIS A 152 -4.56 -10.88 -3.51
C HIS A 152 -3.67 -11.01 -4.76
N LEU A 153 -3.58 -9.93 -5.52
CA LEU A 153 -2.89 -9.90 -6.80
C LEU A 153 -1.37 -10.00 -6.64
N THR A 154 -0.74 -10.62 -7.64
CA THR A 154 0.71 -10.57 -7.82
C THR A 154 1.16 -9.23 -8.39
N ALA A 155 2.46 -8.94 -8.35
CA ALA A 155 3.05 -7.76 -8.97
C ALA A 155 2.74 -7.70 -10.48
N ALA A 156 2.83 -8.83 -11.19
CA ALA A 156 2.51 -8.91 -12.62
C ALA A 156 1.03 -8.55 -12.90
N SER A 157 0.11 -8.97 -12.06
CA SER A 157 -1.31 -8.63 -12.21
C SER A 157 -1.60 -7.15 -11.98
N TYR A 158 -0.97 -6.53 -10.97
CA TYR A 158 -1.09 -5.09 -10.77
C TYR A 158 -0.54 -4.30 -11.95
N GLN A 159 0.59 -4.74 -12.50
CA GLN A 159 1.18 -4.13 -13.66
C GLN A 159 0.24 -4.20 -14.87
N LYS A 160 -0.34 -5.38 -15.14
CA LYS A 160 -1.32 -5.56 -16.20
C LYS A 160 -2.53 -4.63 -16.01
N TRP A 161 -2.97 -4.47 -14.76
CA TRP A 161 -4.02 -3.53 -14.44
C TRP A 161 -3.62 -2.08 -14.72
N CYS A 162 -2.39 -1.67 -14.34
CA CYS A 162 -1.89 -0.33 -14.65
C CYS A 162 -1.77 -0.10 -16.17
N GLU A 163 -1.25 -1.07 -16.92
CA GLU A 163 -1.15 -1.02 -18.37
C GLU A 163 -2.52 -0.75 -19.01
N ALA A 164 -3.56 -1.41 -18.52
CA ALA A 164 -4.93 -1.24 -19.02
C ALA A 164 -5.50 0.18 -18.86
N PHE A 165 -5.00 0.98 -17.92
CA PHE A 165 -5.41 2.39 -17.82
C PHE A 165 -4.97 3.17 -19.05
N TYR A 166 -3.77 2.91 -19.57
CA TYR A 166 -3.23 3.56 -20.77
C TYR A 166 -3.88 3.01 -22.03
N GLU A 167 -4.02 1.70 -22.14
CA GLU A 167 -4.68 1.05 -23.30
C GLU A 167 -6.14 1.48 -23.49
N ARG A 168 -6.82 1.77 -22.39
CA ARG A 168 -8.22 2.25 -22.41
C ARG A 168 -8.36 3.76 -22.49
N GLY A 169 -7.24 4.50 -22.62
CA GLY A 169 -7.26 5.96 -22.69
C GLY A 169 -7.69 6.64 -21.38
N LEU A 170 -7.64 5.94 -20.24
CA LEU A 170 -7.99 6.50 -18.93
C LEU A 170 -6.90 7.41 -18.39
N LEU A 171 -5.66 7.20 -18.84
CA LEU A 171 -4.49 8.03 -18.62
C LEU A 171 -3.83 8.35 -19.96
N LEU A 172 -3.22 9.53 -20.05
CA LEU A 172 -2.45 9.94 -21.23
C LEU A 172 -1.11 9.23 -21.27
N GLY A 173 -0.64 8.90 -22.48
CA GLY A 173 0.64 8.25 -22.71
C GLY A 173 0.51 6.76 -23.09
N ASN A 174 1.64 6.08 -23.10
CA ASN A 174 1.74 4.67 -23.43
C ASN A 174 2.55 3.97 -22.31
N TRP A 175 2.02 2.92 -21.75
CA TRP A 175 2.68 2.15 -20.69
C TRP A 175 4.13 1.77 -21.06
N GLY A 176 4.35 1.25 -22.26
CA GLY A 176 5.68 0.82 -22.73
C GLY A 176 6.72 1.93 -22.90
N THR A 177 6.29 3.21 -22.98
CA THR A 177 7.21 4.36 -23.03
C THR A 177 7.48 4.95 -21.64
N VAL A 178 6.60 4.68 -20.69
CA VAL A 178 6.63 5.23 -19.32
C VAL A 178 7.23 4.24 -18.33
N HIS A 179 7.01 2.95 -18.59
CA HIS A 179 7.46 1.87 -17.73
C HIS A 179 8.21 0.81 -18.55
N PRO A 180 9.35 0.32 -18.06
CA PRO A 180 10.04 -0.79 -18.70
C PRO A 180 9.14 -2.04 -18.69
N THR A 181 9.32 -2.88 -19.69
CA THR A 181 8.63 -4.17 -19.76
C THR A 181 9.15 -5.08 -18.65
N TYR A 182 8.32 -5.39 -17.71
CA TYR A 182 8.65 -6.34 -16.65
C TYR A 182 8.60 -7.79 -17.15
N PRO A 183 9.41 -8.68 -16.58
CA PRO A 183 9.34 -10.10 -16.95
C PRO A 183 7.94 -10.65 -16.67
N SER A 184 7.30 -11.21 -17.70
CA SER A 184 5.96 -11.82 -17.60
C SER A 184 5.90 -13.07 -16.71
N ASN A 185 7.05 -13.54 -16.25
CA ASN A 185 7.24 -14.78 -15.48
C ASN A 185 7.54 -14.56 -14.00
N ALA A 186 7.19 -13.40 -13.44
CA ALA A 186 7.22 -13.22 -11.99
C ALA A 186 6.21 -14.20 -11.37
N SER A 187 6.67 -15.39 -11.02
CA SER A 187 5.84 -16.45 -10.47
C SER A 187 5.33 -16.05 -9.07
N SER A 188 4.20 -16.64 -8.65
CA SER A 188 3.68 -16.49 -7.29
C SER A 188 4.68 -16.90 -6.20
N SER A 189 5.73 -17.61 -6.59
CA SER A 189 6.85 -18.04 -5.74
C SER A 189 8.07 -17.12 -5.83
N GLN A 190 8.11 -16.16 -6.75
CA GLN A 190 9.17 -15.14 -6.76
C GLN A 190 8.92 -14.13 -5.65
N GLN A 191 9.65 -14.33 -4.60
CA GLN A 191 9.65 -13.49 -3.41
C GLN A 191 11.05 -12.94 -3.27
N ASP A 192 11.22 -11.67 -3.63
CA ASP A 192 12.52 -11.03 -3.59
C ASP A 192 13.06 -10.96 -2.16
N GLY A 193 14.33 -11.17 -2.02
CA GLY A 193 15.01 -11.11 -0.73
C GLY A 193 14.64 -12.21 0.27
N GLY A 194 13.92 -13.26 -0.14
CA GLY A 194 13.44 -14.32 0.76
C GLY A 194 12.34 -13.86 1.73
N LEU A 195 11.59 -12.84 1.35
CA LEU A 195 10.36 -12.42 2.02
C LEU A 195 9.16 -13.20 1.47
N THR A 196 8.13 -13.40 2.28
CA THR A 196 6.95 -14.20 1.94
C THR A 196 5.64 -13.41 2.01
N GLY A 197 4.58 -13.89 1.37
CA GLY A 197 3.25 -13.30 1.42
C GLY A 197 3.24 -11.85 0.95
N SER A 198 2.53 -10.99 1.67
CA SER A 198 2.41 -9.57 1.35
C SER A 198 3.75 -8.81 1.37
N HIS A 199 4.66 -9.20 2.25
CA HIS A 199 5.99 -8.60 2.32
C HIS A 199 6.82 -8.93 1.08
N GLY A 200 6.78 -10.18 0.62
CA GLY A 200 7.44 -10.63 -0.61
C GLY A 200 6.89 -9.90 -1.83
N MET A 201 5.57 -9.75 -1.92
CA MET A 201 4.95 -9.01 -3.02
C MET A 201 5.34 -7.55 -3.06
N ARG A 202 5.41 -6.88 -1.89
CA ARG A 202 5.89 -5.49 -1.84
C ARG A 202 7.37 -5.38 -2.19
N ALA A 203 8.21 -6.30 -1.73
CA ALA A 203 9.61 -6.36 -2.10
C ALA A 203 9.80 -6.52 -3.62
N THR A 204 9.05 -7.43 -4.25
CA THR A 204 9.04 -7.60 -5.71
C THR A 204 8.62 -6.31 -6.41
N TYR A 205 7.60 -5.62 -5.90
CA TYR A 205 7.21 -4.32 -6.45
C TYR A 205 8.32 -3.30 -6.36
N PHE A 206 8.91 -3.14 -5.18
CA PHE A 206 9.95 -2.14 -4.96
C PHE A 206 11.21 -2.43 -5.78
N SER A 207 11.52 -3.70 -6.05
CA SER A 207 12.61 -4.07 -6.96
C SER A 207 12.38 -3.62 -8.40
N LEU A 208 11.12 -3.44 -8.79
CA LEU A 208 10.71 -3.04 -10.15
C LEU A 208 10.55 -1.52 -10.32
N LEU A 209 10.44 -0.76 -9.24
CA LEU A 209 10.24 0.69 -9.31
C LEU A 209 11.55 1.45 -9.45
N PRO A 210 11.60 2.49 -10.28
CA PRO A 210 12.78 3.33 -10.41
C PRO A 210 13.07 4.11 -9.13
N ILE A 211 14.33 4.48 -8.93
CA ILE A 211 14.78 5.40 -7.90
C ILE A 211 15.57 6.51 -8.58
N SER A 212 15.22 7.76 -8.33
CA SER A 212 15.93 8.92 -8.79
C SER A 212 16.78 9.56 -7.68
N SER A 213 17.76 10.39 -8.06
CA SER A 213 18.60 11.13 -7.10
C SER A 213 17.85 12.20 -6.29
N GLU A 214 16.61 12.54 -6.69
CA GLU A 214 15.76 13.47 -5.95
C GLU A 214 14.81 12.74 -4.96
N ASP A 215 14.71 11.42 -5.06
CA ASP A 215 13.77 10.66 -4.27
C ASP A 215 14.15 10.59 -2.79
N ILE A 216 13.11 10.57 -1.94
CA ILE A 216 13.17 10.38 -0.51
C ILE A 216 12.38 9.13 -0.19
N LEU A 217 13.06 8.07 0.23
CA LEU A 217 12.44 6.77 0.47
C LEU A 217 12.02 6.64 1.94
N PHE A 218 10.76 6.31 2.17
CA PHE A 218 10.22 6.02 3.49
C PHE A 218 10.19 4.51 3.72
N PHE A 219 11.18 3.96 4.41
CA PHE A 219 11.16 2.58 4.88
C PHE A 219 10.52 2.47 6.25
N GLY A 220 9.67 1.49 6.43
CA GLY A 220 9.06 1.25 7.72
C GLY A 220 8.04 0.12 7.72
N ASP A 221 7.41 -0.04 8.86
CA ASP A 221 6.36 -1.01 9.10
C ASP A 221 4.98 -0.56 8.54
N GLU A 222 3.90 -1.03 9.13
CA GLU A 222 2.55 -0.73 8.67
C GLU A 222 2.20 0.76 8.73
N GLU A 223 2.74 1.53 9.66
CA GLU A 223 2.48 2.97 9.73
C GLU A 223 3.05 3.69 8.51
N VAL A 224 4.26 3.32 8.10
CA VAL A 224 4.86 3.88 6.87
C VAL A 224 4.10 3.40 5.64
N LYS A 225 3.74 2.12 5.60
CA LYS A 225 2.98 1.53 4.48
C LYS A 225 1.66 2.27 4.24
N ASN A 226 0.97 2.66 5.30
CA ASN A 226 -0.34 3.30 5.23
C ASN A 226 -0.29 4.81 4.99
N GLY A 227 0.89 5.42 4.93
CA GLY A 227 1.06 6.85 4.68
C GLY A 227 1.06 7.20 3.19
N GLU A 228 0.21 8.15 2.79
CA GLU A 228 0.23 8.75 1.45
C GLU A 228 1.24 9.92 1.44
N TRP A 229 2.53 9.59 1.57
CA TRP A 229 3.59 10.57 1.83
C TRP A 229 3.73 11.62 0.75
N ASN A 230 3.59 11.25 -0.51
CA ASN A 230 3.61 12.17 -1.64
C ASN A 230 2.49 13.21 -1.58
N GLU A 231 1.28 12.82 -1.14
CA GLU A 231 0.17 13.74 -0.94
C GLU A 231 0.38 14.64 0.29
N LEU A 232 0.76 14.04 1.43
CA LEU A 232 0.95 14.75 2.68
C LEU A 232 2.00 15.84 2.56
N PHE A 233 3.06 15.60 1.81
CA PHE A 233 4.13 16.58 1.56
C PHE A 233 3.96 17.37 0.26
N GLY A 234 2.94 17.08 -0.56
CA GLY A 234 2.75 17.73 -1.85
C GLY A 234 3.93 17.56 -2.80
N ASN A 235 4.69 16.45 -2.68
CA ASN A 235 5.91 16.23 -3.42
C ASN A 235 5.99 14.79 -3.95
N PRO A 236 6.06 14.59 -5.27
CA PRO A 236 6.09 13.28 -5.90
C PRO A 236 7.36 12.46 -5.60
N HIS A 237 8.42 13.09 -5.11
CA HIS A 237 9.66 12.41 -4.74
C HIS A 237 9.61 11.71 -3.38
N PHE A 238 8.54 11.89 -2.60
CA PHE A 238 8.34 11.13 -1.37
C PHE A 238 7.76 9.75 -1.69
N LYS A 239 8.56 8.70 -1.56
CA LYS A 239 8.28 7.33 -1.97
C LYS A 239 8.01 6.43 -0.79
N ASN A 240 6.86 5.78 -0.80
CA ASN A 240 6.52 4.79 0.21
C ASN A 240 7.24 3.46 -0.05
N ARG A 241 8.07 3.02 0.88
CA ARG A 241 8.74 1.72 0.92
C ARG A 241 8.39 0.96 2.21
N GLY A 242 7.24 1.28 2.80
CA GLY A 242 6.73 0.58 3.98
C GLY A 242 6.15 -0.80 3.65
N SER A 243 6.23 -1.71 4.61
CA SER A 243 5.60 -3.02 4.53
C SER A 243 5.19 -3.49 5.93
N GLY A 244 3.98 -4.01 6.05
CA GLY A 244 3.45 -4.51 7.31
C GLY A 244 2.09 -5.15 7.11
N TRP A 245 1.66 -5.98 8.05
CA TRP A 245 0.32 -6.55 8.08
C TRP A 245 -0.10 -6.78 9.54
N GLY A 246 -1.13 -6.06 9.98
CA GLY A 246 -1.66 -6.17 11.34
C GLY A 246 -0.67 -5.73 12.43
N TYR A 247 -0.95 -6.11 13.65
CA TYR A 247 -0.18 -5.69 14.84
C TYR A 247 1.28 -6.20 14.91
N GLY A 248 1.68 -7.11 14.01
CA GLY A 248 3.01 -7.71 14.02
C GLY A 248 4.12 -6.90 13.31
N GLY A 249 3.75 -5.88 12.53
CA GLY A 249 4.71 -5.08 11.78
C GLY A 249 5.63 -5.92 10.86
N LEU A 250 6.66 -5.29 10.33
CA LEU A 250 7.75 -5.95 9.63
C LEU A 250 8.96 -6.05 10.58
N SER A 251 9.43 -7.26 10.87
CA SER A 251 10.60 -7.43 11.73
C SER A 251 11.85 -6.76 11.15
N LEU A 252 12.79 -6.33 12.00
CA LEU A 252 14.04 -5.68 11.57
C LEU A 252 14.85 -6.58 10.62
N THR A 253 14.83 -7.89 10.84
CA THR A 253 15.47 -8.85 9.91
C THR A 253 14.81 -8.82 8.53
N ASN A 254 13.48 -8.72 8.47
CA ASN A 254 12.75 -8.63 7.22
C ASN A 254 12.83 -7.21 6.62
N MET A 255 12.95 -6.17 7.46
CA MET A 255 13.21 -4.80 6.99
C MET A 255 14.53 -4.71 6.22
N LYS A 256 15.59 -5.35 6.75
CA LYS A 256 16.87 -5.44 6.05
C LYS A 256 16.70 -6.06 4.65
N LYS A 257 15.99 -7.18 4.56
CA LYS A 257 15.71 -7.83 3.26
C LYS A 257 14.90 -6.95 2.33
N LEU A 258 13.92 -6.19 2.86
CA LEU A 258 13.13 -5.25 2.07
C LEU A 258 13.98 -4.11 1.50
N VAL A 259 14.93 -3.59 2.29
CA VAL A 259 15.91 -2.61 1.82
C VAL A 259 16.73 -3.19 0.66
N GLU A 260 17.35 -4.34 0.86
CA GLU A 260 18.18 -5.01 -0.15
C GLU A 260 17.37 -5.26 -1.44
N ALA A 261 16.14 -5.80 -1.34
CA ALA A 261 15.26 -6.03 -2.48
C ALA A 261 14.90 -4.72 -3.21
N THR A 262 14.66 -3.64 -2.48
CA THR A 262 14.30 -2.34 -3.07
C THR A 262 15.39 -1.82 -4.00
N PHE A 263 16.66 -2.03 -3.68
CA PHE A 263 17.79 -1.57 -4.47
C PHE A 263 18.28 -2.61 -5.51
N THR A 264 17.72 -3.80 -5.54
CA THR A 264 18.06 -4.80 -6.56
C THR A 264 17.76 -4.25 -7.94
N GLN A 265 18.75 -4.20 -8.82
CA GLN A 265 18.62 -3.78 -10.21
C GLN A 265 18.24 -4.98 -11.08
N THR A 266 16.95 -5.17 -11.30
CA THR A 266 16.47 -6.28 -12.14
C THR A 266 16.07 -5.85 -13.54
N VAL A 267 15.45 -4.70 -13.70
CA VAL A 267 14.83 -4.25 -14.96
C VAL A 267 15.00 -2.76 -15.20
N VAL A 268 15.18 -1.96 -14.15
CA VAL A 268 15.28 -0.49 -14.22
C VAL A 268 16.56 -0.02 -13.56
N ASP A 269 17.16 1.02 -14.13
CA ASP A 269 18.27 1.70 -13.49
C ASP A 269 17.80 2.36 -12.20
N LYS A 270 18.54 2.13 -11.13
CA LYS A 270 18.29 2.75 -9.83
C LYS A 270 19.44 3.66 -9.47
N LEU A 271 19.11 4.91 -9.25
CA LEU A 271 20.04 5.89 -8.72
C LEU A 271 20.00 5.87 -7.19
N HIS A 272 20.98 6.45 -6.55
CA HIS A 272 20.96 6.62 -5.10
C HIS A 272 19.97 7.72 -4.73
N PRO A 273 19.03 7.46 -3.80
CA PRO A 273 18.06 8.46 -3.36
C PRO A 273 18.76 9.59 -2.61
N LYS A 274 18.15 10.76 -2.56
CA LYS A 274 18.61 11.91 -1.78
C LYS A 274 18.62 11.64 -0.28
N ALA A 275 17.60 10.92 0.18
CA ALA A 275 17.45 10.56 1.59
C ALA A 275 16.65 9.29 1.79
N VAL A 276 16.86 8.68 2.94
CA VAL A 276 16.07 7.56 3.45
C VAL A 276 15.54 7.93 4.84
N LEU A 277 14.23 7.82 5.05
CA LEU A 277 13.60 7.87 6.36
C LEU A 277 13.28 6.44 6.81
N LEU A 278 13.70 6.08 8.00
CA LEU A 278 13.52 4.74 8.58
C LEU A 278 12.70 4.82 9.85
N TYR A 279 11.51 4.19 9.84
CA TYR A 279 10.68 3.97 11.01
C TYR A 279 10.39 2.47 11.14
N ALA A 280 11.08 1.80 12.05
CA ALA A 280 11.04 0.36 12.17
C ALA A 280 11.38 -0.12 13.59
N GLY A 281 11.06 -1.37 13.88
CA GLY A 281 11.40 -2.03 15.14
C GLY A 281 10.36 -1.87 16.24
N THR A 282 9.17 -1.35 15.92
CA THR A 282 8.09 -1.12 16.89
C THR A 282 7.70 -2.42 17.59
N SER A 283 7.44 -3.49 16.83
CA SER A 283 6.99 -4.77 17.39
C SER A 283 8.02 -5.43 18.28
N GLU A 284 9.31 -5.39 17.90
CA GLU A 284 10.39 -5.96 18.69
C GLU A 284 10.70 -5.09 19.92
N ALA A 285 10.70 -3.77 19.77
CA ALA A 285 10.98 -2.87 20.88
C ALA A 285 9.91 -2.94 21.97
N ILE A 286 8.61 -3.06 21.63
CA ILE A 286 7.52 -3.22 22.61
C ILE A 286 7.33 -4.66 23.08
N GLY A 287 7.85 -5.63 22.34
CA GLY A 287 7.73 -7.07 22.61
C GLY A 287 8.63 -7.57 23.74
N SER A 288 8.80 -8.87 23.77
CA SER A 288 9.65 -9.56 24.78
C SER A 288 11.10 -9.78 24.34
N ASP A 289 11.47 -9.36 23.13
CA ASP A 289 12.82 -9.54 22.62
C ASP A 289 13.84 -8.79 23.47
N ASP A 290 15.04 -9.35 23.57
CA ASP A 290 16.14 -8.66 24.23
C ASP A 290 16.47 -7.35 23.51
N LEU A 291 16.48 -6.23 24.27
CA LEU A 291 16.61 -4.90 23.68
C LEU A 291 17.97 -4.68 22.99
N GLU A 292 19.04 -5.31 23.47
CA GLU A 292 20.35 -5.22 22.84
C GLU A 292 20.36 -5.96 21.48
N THR A 293 19.66 -7.09 21.40
CA THR A 293 19.43 -7.79 20.12
C THR A 293 18.62 -6.93 19.14
N VAL A 294 17.60 -6.23 19.62
CA VAL A 294 16.79 -5.30 18.79
C VAL A 294 17.66 -4.17 18.25
N LYS A 295 18.47 -3.55 19.11
CA LYS A 295 19.43 -2.49 18.72
C LYS A 295 20.41 -2.98 17.65
N LEU A 296 20.98 -4.17 17.83
CA LEU A 296 21.91 -4.77 16.87
C LEU A 296 21.23 -5.01 15.51
N ASN A 297 20.01 -5.53 15.51
CA ASN A 297 19.27 -5.74 14.28
C ASN A 297 18.92 -4.41 13.58
N TYR A 298 18.66 -3.35 14.35
CA TYR A 298 18.44 -2.02 13.78
C TYR A 298 19.72 -1.48 13.10
N ILE A 299 20.87 -1.63 13.72
CA ILE A 299 22.17 -1.28 13.12
C ILE A 299 22.35 -2.00 11.77
N ARG A 300 22.02 -3.29 11.69
CA ARG A 300 22.11 -4.06 10.43
C ARG A 300 21.20 -3.52 9.32
N VAL A 301 20.06 -2.94 9.67
CA VAL A 301 19.19 -2.27 8.67
C VAL A 301 19.88 -1.00 8.16
N ILE A 302 20.46 -0.19 9.05
CA ILE A 302 21.20 1.02 8.66
C ILE A 302 22.39 0.66 7.78
N GLU A 303 23.17 -0.35 8.16
CA GLU A 303 24.31 -0.84 7.38
C GLU A 303 23.88 -1.28 5.96
N ALA A 304 22.72 -1.95 5.84
CA ALA A 304 22.17 -2.30 4.55
C ALA A 304 21.78 -1.05 3.72
N ILE A 305 21.14 -0.05 4.34
CA ILE A 305 20.84 1.21 3.66
C ILE A 305 22.12 1.91 3.19
N MET A 306 23.14 1.97 4.04
CA MET A 306 24.42 2.61 3.69
C MET A 306 25.17 1.87 2.58
N ALA A 307 25.06 0.53 2.55
CA ALA A 307 25.67 -0.27 1.49
C ALA A 307 25.00 -0.02 0.13
N GLU A 308 23.67 0.09 0.11
CA GLU A 308 22.87 0.26 -1.11
C GLU A 308 22.76 1.73 -1.55
N ALA A 309 22.82 2.69 -0.62
CA ALA A 309 22.70 4.12 -0.86
C ALA A 309 23.72 4.94 -0.07
N PRO A 310 25.03 4.82 -0.38
CA PRO A 310 26.10 5.36 0.46
C PRO A 310 26.10 6.90 0.57
N GLU A 311 25.49 7.60 -0.38
CA GLU A 311 25.43 9.07 -0.39
C GLU A 311 24.11 9.62 0.21
N ALA A 312 23.11 8.74 0.47
CA ALA A 312 21.83 9.17 0.99
C ALA A 312 21.95 9.65 2.45
N ARG A 313 21.26 10.72 2.79
CA ARG A 313 21.06 11.07 4.20
C ARG A 313 20.08 10.10 4.82
N ILE A 314 20.38 9.58 5.99
CA ILE A 314 19.52 8.64 6.71
C ILE A 314 18.87 9.36 7.89
N PHE A 315 17.56 9.39 7.94
CA PHE A 315 16.79 9.90 9.06
C PHE A 315 16.14 8.73 9.79
N VAL A 316 16.57 8.48 11.02
CA VAL A 316 15.94 7.49 11.89
C VAL A 316 14.86 8.15 12.72
N ILE A 317 13.65 7.61 12.63
CA ILE A 317 12.49 8.19 13.31
C ILE A 317 12.25 7.40 14.60
N GLY A 318 12.22 8.11 15.72
CA GLY A 318 11.95 7.52 17.03
C GLY A 318 10.57 6.88 17.10
N LEU A 319 10.45 5.80 17.86
CA LEU A 319 9.18 5.16 18.12
C LEU A 319 8.28 6.07 18.96
N HIS A 320 7.02 6.15 18.62
CA HIS A 320 6.04 6.91 19.40
C HIS A 320 5.74 6.22 20.75
N PRO A 321 5.24 6.95 21.76
CA PRO A 321 4.83 6.34 23.02
C PRO A 321 3.58 5.47 22.86
N THR A 322 3.41 4.52 23.77
CA THR A 322 2.20 3.67 23.90
C THR A 322 1.34 4.13 25.08
N ASN A 323 0.17 3.52 25.28
CA ASN A 323 -0.65 3.71 26.47
C ASN A 323 -0.11 3.00 27.73
N ASN A 324 1.03 2.32 27.62
CA ASN A 324 1.65 1.61 28.72
C ASN A 324 2.92 2.33 29.20
N ALA A 325 2.82 3.05 30.33
CA ALA A 325 3.93 3.78 30.92
C ALA A 325 5.17 2.89 31.21
N THR A 326 4.95 1.63 31.60
CA THR A 326 6.07 0.69 31.85
C THR A 326 6.82 0.36 30.55
N ILE A 327 6.12 0.07 29.46
CA ILE A 327 6.74 -0.16 28.15
C ILE A 327 7.47 1.10 27.70
N ASN A 328 6.85 2.25 27.84
CA ASN A 328 7.45 3.53 27.45
C ASN A 328 8.77 3.77 28.16
N THR A 329 8.81 3.60 29.47
CA THR A 329 10.00 3.89 30.27
C THR A 329 11.07 2.81 30.20
N SER A 330 10.68 1.52 30.13
CA SER A 330 11.64 0.41 30.16
C SER A 330 12.14 -0.04 28.78
N ARG A 331 11.44 0.33 27.71
CA ARG A 331 11.77 -0.17 26.38
C ARG A 331 11.84 0.92 25.32
N ILE A 332 10.76 1.72 25.13
CA ILE A 332 10.71 2.71 24.04
C ILE A 332 11.70 3.85 24.29
N ALA A 333 11.70 4.45 25.47
CA ALA A 333 12.62 5.56 25.77
C ALA A 333 14.10 5.12 25.69
N PRO A 334 14.54 3.97 26.24
CA PRO A 334 15.90 3.48 26.06
C PRO A 334 16.26 3.15 24.60
N PHE A 335 15.29 2.66 23.81
CA PHE A 335 15.52 2.41 22.39
C PHE A 335 15.65 3.72 21.60
N ASN A 336 14.80 4.71 21.85
CA ASN A 336 14.90 6.03 21.24
C ASN A 336 16.17 6.78 21.64
N ALA A 337 16.62 6.63 22.89
CA ALA A 337 17.91 7.16 23.33
C ALA A 337 19.07 6.55 22.50
N PHE A 338 19.06 5.23 22.33
CA PHE A 338 20.01 4.57 21.43
C PHE A 338 19.93 5.10 20.00
N LEU A 339 18.73 5.28 19.43
CA LEU A 339 18.58 5.84 18.08
C LEU A 339 19.16 7.25 17.97
N SER A 340 19.03 8.07 19.02
CA SER A 340 19.53 9.44 19.02
C SER A 340 21.07 9.54 19.09
N GLU A 341 21.74 8.46 19.51
CA GLU A 341 23.18 8.35 19.59
C GLU A 341 23.81 7.68 18.36
N LEU A 342 22.98 7.21 17.40
CA LEU A 342 23.49 6.58 16.18
C LEU A 342 24.27 7.60 15.36
N GLY A 343 25.56 7.35 15.17
CA GLY A 343 26.43 8.06 14.25
C GLY A 343 26.80 7.14 13.07
N PRO A 344 27.17 7.58 11.94
CA PRO A 344 27.97 8.73 11.54
C PRO A 344 27.13 9.96 11.20
N ASP A 345 27.79 11.04 10.79
CA ASP A 345 27.14 12.32 10.42
C ASP A 345 26.02 12.21 9.37
N GLN A 346 26.02 11.12 8.62
CA GLN A 346 25.01 10.77 7.63
C GLN A 346 23.67 10.39 8.26
N VAL A 347 23.66 9.90 9.54
CA VAL A 347 22.46 9.47 10.25
C VAL A 347 21.99 10.58 11.17
N LYS A 348 20.71 10.95 11.07
CA LYS A 348 20.08 11.97 11.92
C LYS A 348 18.82 11.40 12.58
N TYR A 349 18.67 11.66 13.86
CA TYR A 349 17.50 11.26 14.63
C TYR A 349 16.39 12.29 14.52
N ILE A 350 15.15 11.81 14.36
CA ILE A 350 13.92 12.61 14.45
C ILE A 350 13.12 12.12 15.65
N ASP A 351 12.96 13.00 16.64
CA ASP A 351 12.16 12.69 17.83
C ASP A 351 10.66 12.65 17.49
N ARG A 352 10.09 11.46 17.57
CA ARG A 352 8.65 11.21 17.48
C ARG A 352 8.07 10.71 18.81
N TYR A 353 8.86 10.74 19.87
CA TYR A 353 8.44 10.28 21.18
C TYR A 353 7.93 11.43 22.05
N THR A 354 8.78 12.42 22.29
CA THR A 354 8.50 13.54 23.19
C THR A 354 7.25 14.36 22.78
N PRO A 355 7.07 14.71 21.49
CA PRO A 355 5.90 15.50 21.08
C PRO A 355 4.54 14.81 21.26
N PHE A 356 4.55 13.49 21.42
CA PHE A 356 3.33 12.68 21.54
C PHE A 356 3.11 12.09 22.93
N LEU A 357 3.89 12.52 23.92
CA LEU A 357 3.68 12.17 25.33
C LEU A 357 2.65 13.08 25.99
N ASN A 358 1.82 12.48 26.85
CA ASN A 358 1.01 13.14 27.84
C ASN A 358 1.25 12.47 29.20
N GLY A 359 2.11 13.06 30.02
CA GLY A 359 2.69 12.37 31.16
C GLY A 359 3.59 11.21 30.69
N ASP A 360 3.34 10.00 31.18
CA ASP A 360 4.14 8.80 30.87
C ASP A 360 3.50 7.93 29.77
N VAL A 361 2.43 8.37 29.14
CA VAL A 361 1.67 7.62 28.12
C VAL A 361 1.45 8.46 26.86
N ALA A 362 0.99 7.80 25.79
CA ALA A 362 0.64 8.48 24.56
C ALA A 362 -0.49 9.50 24.72
N ASP A 363 -0.35 10.64 24.06
CA ASP A 363 -1.43 11.60 23.97
C ASP A 363 -2.50 11.09 22.99
N THR A 364 -3.67 10.74 23.52
CA THR A 364 -4.80 10.19 22.74
C THR A 364 -5.39 11.17 21.72
N LYS A 365 -5.01 12.44 21.80
CA LYS A 365 -5.38 13.45 20.79
C LYS A 365 -4.72 13.15 19.45
N TYR A 366 -3.50 12.60 19.46
CA TYR A 366 -2.71 12.36 18.27
C TYR A 366 -2.56 10.87 17.94
N ILE A 367 -2.53 10.03 18.97
CA ILE A 367 -2.31 8.59 18.81
C ILE A 367 -3.59 7.86 19.25
N LYS A 368 -4.28 7.27 18.27
CA LYS A 368 -5.43 6.38 18.48
C LYS A 368 -4.91 4.94 18.40
N ASN A 369 -5.48 4.01 19.13
CA ASN A 369 -5.09 2.58 19.10
C ASN A 369 -3.64 2.29 19.53
N THR A 370 -3.34 2.65 20.74
CA THR A 370 -2.02 2.40 21.36
C THR A 370 -2.03 1.15 22.25
N ASN A 371 -2.68 0.06 21.83
CA ASN A 371 -2.72 -1.19 22.60
C ASN A 371 -1.39 -1.92 22.58
#